data_e9da57cd2e155f15e70dbd4cffabf6f3
#
_entry.id   e9da57cd2e155f15e70dbd4cffabf6f3
#
_cell.length_a   1.000
_cell.length_b   1.000
_cell.length_c   1.000
_cell.angle_alpha   90.00
_cell.angle_beta   90.00
_cell.angle_gamma   90.00
#
_symmetry.space_group_name_H-M   'P 1'
#
loop_
_entity.id
_entity.type
_entity.pdbx_description
1 polymer ?
#
loop_
_entity_poly.entity_id
_entity_poly.type
_entity_poly.pdbx_seq_one_letter_code
_entity_poly.pdbx_strand_id
1 'polypeptide(L)'
;PSQMYEEWARRLETLSKVADYCEPACPRVDAAMTERLKNVKNYGRGLHYARQALYAQYDMALHGKDAKNIEPLKLWQDMEGKTALGYVSGQQFPGQFGHLMGGYQAGYYSYMWSEVIALDMLSSFGDQLMDKKVGAHYRNTVLAQGGQKHGEQMVKDFLGSDTERKIIFNEI
;
A
#
# COMPACT_ATOMS: atom_id res chain seq x y z
N PRO A 1 7.43 -0.37 5.38
CA PRO A 1 8.45 0.44 4.68
C PRO A 1 8.19 0.56 3.18
N SER A 2 7.92 -0.54 2.45
CA SER A 2 7.83 -0.53 0.97
C SER A 2 6.82 0.46 0.42
N GLN A 3 5.58 0.43 0.88
CA GLN A 3 4.52 1.35 0.45
C GLN A 3 4.85 2.81 0.79
N MET A 4 5.51 3.05 1.92
CA MET A 4 5.95 4.38 2.30
C MET A 4 6.95 4.96 1.28
N TYR A 5 7.91 4.15 0.79
CA TYR A 5 8.90 4.60 -0.19
C TYR A 5 8.35 4.93 -1.57
N GLU A 6 7.15 4.46 -1.93
CA GLU A 6 6.50 4.81 -3.19
C GLU A 6 6.28 6.32 -3.33
N GLU A 7 6.07 7.04 -2.22
CA GLU A 7 5.86 8.49 -2.24
C GLU A 7 7.10 9.26 -2.69
N TRP A 8 8.31 8.80 -2.38
CA TRP A 8 9.54 9.43 -2.89
C TRP A 8 9.62 9.41 -4.41
N ALA A 9 9.15 8.33 -5.06
CA ALA A 9 9.14 8.21 -6.51
C ALA A 9 8.14 9.14 -7.21
N ARG A 10 7.29 9.85 -6.47
CA ARG A 10 6.26 10.76 -7.00
C ARG A 10 6.54 12.23 -6.69
N ARG A 11 7.61 12.56 -5.98
CA ARG A 11 7.95 13.93 -5.57
C ARG A 11 9.01 14.53 -6.48
N LEU A 12 8.77 15.80 -6.90
CA LEU A 12 9.69 16.54 -7.77
C LEU A 12 11.11 16.60 -7.18
N GLU A 13 11.22 16.85 -5.88
CA GLU A 13 12.50 16.95 -5.19
C GLU A 13 13.31 15.65 -5.35
N THR A 14 12.69 14.51 -5.15
CA THR A 14 13.37 13.21 -5.28
C THR A 14 13.71 12.88 -6.72
N LEU A 15 12.75 13.08 -7.64
CA LEU A 15 12.96 12.82 -9.07
C LEU A 15 14.06 13.72 -9.66
N SER A 16 14.17 14.97 -9.21
CA SER A 16 15.24 15.86 -9.61
C SER A 16 16.60 15.35 -9.15
N LYS A 17 16.70 14.85 -7.91
CA LYS A 17 17.95 14.27 -7.39
C LYS A 17 18.34 12.99 -8.13
N VAL A 18 17.38 12.14 -8.46
CA VAL A 18 17.65 10.92 -9.26
C VAL A 18 18.21 11.31 -10.62
N ALA A 19 17.66 12.36 -11.26
CA ALA A 19 18.14 12.85 -12.55
C ALA A 19 19.59 13.37 -12.51
N ASP A 20 20.09 13.83 -11.35
CA ASP A 20 21.49 14.26 -11.19
C ASP A 20 22.52 13.13 -11.36
N TYR A 21 22.09 11.88 -11.19
CA TYR A 21 22.94 10.67 -11.31
C TYR A 21 22.80 9.94 -12.64
N CYS A 22 22.05 10.50 -13.61
CA CYS A 22 21.89 9.86 -14.91
C CYS A 22 23.11 10.07 -15.81
N GLU A 23 23.63 8.97 -16.39
CA GLU A 23 24.69 8.99 -17.39
C GLU A 23 24.29 8.14 -18.62
N PRO A 24 24.11 8.73 -19.81
CA PRO A 24 24.10 10.16 -20.10
C PRO A 24 22.93 10.90 -19.45
N ALA A 25 22.98 12.22 -19.37
CA ALA A 25 21.94 13.04 -18.73
C ALA A 25 20.53 12.68 -19.19
N CYS A 26 19.64 12.39 -18.23
CA CYS A 26 18.25 12.11 -18.55
C CYS A 26 17.38 13.37 -18.53
N PRO A 27 16.24 13.35 -19.26
CA PRO A 27 15.26 14.43 -19.18
C PRO A 27 14.77 14.60 -17.73
N ARG A 28 14.70 15.85 -17.26
CA ARG A 28 14.18 16.17 -15.93
C ARG A 28 12.66 16.22 -15.94
N VAL A 29 12.08 15.69 -14.90
CA VAL A 29 10.65 15.83 -14.62
C VAL A 29 10.41 17.25 -14.10
N ASP A 30 9.45 17.95 -14.69
CA ASP A 30 9.03 19.28 -14.26
C ASP A 30 7.86 19.26 -13.26
N ALA A 31 7.51 20.41 -12.72
CA ALA A 31 6.40 20.54 -11.78
C ALA A 31 5.05 20.17 -12.41
N ALA A 32 4.84 20.45 -13.69
CA ALA A 32 3.60 20.13 -14.39
C ALA A 32 3.44 18.62 -14.56
N MET A 33 4.52 17.89 -14.85
CA MET A 33 4.52 16.43 -14.90
C MET A 33 4.24 15.83 -13.50
N THR A 34 4.85 16.38 -12.46
CA THR A 34 4.64 15.95 -11.07
C THR A 34 3.18 16.11 -10.66
N GLU A 35 2.55 17.23 -11.04
CA GLU A 35 1.13 17.45 -10.76
C GLU A 35 0.24 16.46 -11.52
N ARG A 36 0.55 16.14 -12.76
CA ARG A 36 -0.14 15.08 -13.51
C ARG A 36 0.00 13.71 -12.85
N LEU A 37 1.18 13.38 -12.32
CA LEU A 37 1.40 12.11 -11.58
C LEU A 37 0.55 12.05 -10.30
N LYS A 38 0.38 13.15 -9.58
CA LYS A 38 -0.53 13.22 -8.42
C LYS A 38 -1.98 12.97 -8.83
N ASN A 39 -2.45 13.60 -9.90
CA ASN A 39 -3.81 13.46 -10.39
C ASN A 39 -4.09 12.01 -10.86
N VAL A 40 -3.13 11.37 -11.52
CA VAL A 40 -3.25 9.95 -11.92
C VAL A 40 -3.30 9.04 -10.70
N LYS A 41 -2.55 9.34 -9.62
CA LYS A 41 -2.60 8.57 -8.37
C LYS A 41 -4.02 8.47 -7.82
N ASN A 42 -4.81 9.54 -7.93
CA ASN A 42 -6.16 9.60 -7.37
C ASN A 42 -7.24 9.06 -8.31
N TYR A 43 -6.91 8.86 -9.59
CA TYR A 43 -7.86 8.33 -10.57
C TYR A 43 -8.20 6.87 -10.28
N GLY A 44 -9.48 6.57 -10.14
CA GLY A 44 -9.97 5.21 -9.86
C GLY A 44 -9.64 4.67 -8.47
N ARG A 45 -9.21 5.50 -7.53
CA ARG A 45 -8.76 5.09 -6.19
C ARG A 45 -9.85 4.38 -5.40
N GLY A 46 -11.10 4.81 -5.48
CA GLY A 46 -12.23 4.12 -4.85
C GLY A 46 -12.41 2.69 -5.38
N LEU A 47 -12.27 2.48 -6.70
CA LEU A 47 -12.30 1.14 -7.30
C LEU A 47 -11.11 0.29 -6.85
N HIS A 48 -9.93 0.89 -6.72
CA HIS A 48 -8.75 0.21 -6.19
C HIS A 48 -9.01 -0.34 -4.78
N TYR A 49 -9.48 0.49 -3.85
CA TYR A 49 -9.76 0.03 -2.48
C TYR A 49 -10.91 -0.96 -2.39
N ALA A 50 -11.95 -0.79 -3.20
CA ALA A 50 -13.02 -1.79 -3.30
C ALA A 50 -12.46 -3.16 -3.74
N ARG A 51 -11.53 -3.17 -4.69
CA ARG A 51 -10.85 -4.39 -5.15
C ARG A 51 -9.95 -4.99 -4.07
N GLN A 52 -9.17 -4.18 -3.36
CA GLN A 52 -8.35 -4.65 -2.25
C GLN A 52 -9.19 -5.24 -1.11
N ALA A 53 -10.32 -4.61 -0.79
CA ALA A 53 -11.26 -5.13 0.20
C ALA A 53 -11.88 -6.47 -0.25
N LEU A 54 -12.23 -6.61 -1.54
CA LEU A 54 -12.70 -7.88 -2.11
C LEU A 54 -11.66 -8.98 -1.93
N TYR A 55 -10.40 -8.72 -2.26
CA TYR A 55 -9.32 -9.69 -2.11
C TYR A 55 -9.11 -10.13 -0.67
N ALA A 56 -9.11 -9.17 0.26
CA ALA A 56 -8.97 -9.46 1.68
C ALA A 56 -10.13 -10.29 2.23
N GLN A 57 -11.37 -9.95 1.86
CA GLN A 57 -12.54 -10.70 2.27
C GLN A 57 -12.57 -12.11 1.68
N TYR A 58 -12.19 -12.26 0.41
CA TYR A 58 -12.11 -13.54 -0.27
C TYR A 58 -11.06 -14.44 0.39
N ASP A 59 -9.86 -13.91 0.65
CA ASP A 59 -8.79 -14.62 1.36
C ASP A 59 -9.25 -15.10 2.75
N MET A 60 -9.85 -14.22 3.54
CA MET A 60 -10.38 -14.56 4.87
C MET A 60 -11.47 -15.62 4.82
N ALA A 61 -12.33 -15.60 3.80
CA ALA A 61 -13.39 -16.60 3.65
C ALA A 61 -12.79 -17.96 3.32
N LEU A 62 -11.84 -18.05 2.39
CA LEU A 62 -11.18 -19.29 1.98
C LEU A 62 -10.40 -19.97 3.13
N HIS A 63 -9.89 -19.20 4.08
CA HIS A 63 -9.07 -19.69 5.20
C HIS A 63 -9.82 -19.65 6.53
N GLY A 64 -11.13 -19.38 6.51
CA GLY A 64 -12.00 -19.35 7.69
C GLY A 64 -12.44 -20.73 8.19
N LYS A 65 -13.32 -20.72 9.20
CA LYS A 65 -13.81 -21.95 9.84
C LYS A 65 -14.55 -22.89 8.89
N ASP A 66 -15.24 -22.33 7.88
CA ASP A 66 -16.06 -23.07 6.92
C ASP A 66 -15.34 -23.41 5.61
N ALA A 67 -14.03 -23.20 5.56
CA ALA A 67 -13.19 -23.38 4.36
C ALA A 67 -13.42 -24.70 3.62
N LYS A 68 -13.67 -25.79 4.35
CA LYS A 68 -13.90 -27.13 3.78
C LYS A 68 -15.16 -27.25 2.91
N ASN A 69 -16.12 -26.34 3.11
CA ASN A 69 -17.42 -26.34 2.42
C ASN A 69 -17.48 -25.30 1.30
N ILE A 70 -16.40 -24.57 1.07
CA ILE A 70 -16.34 -23.48 0.08
C ILE A 70 -15.91 -24.02 -1.26
N GLU A 71 -16.67 -23.71 -2.31
CA GLU A 71 -16.25 -23.83 -3.70
C GLU A 71 -15.58 -22.50 -4.12
N PRO A 72 -14.25 -22.46 -4.33
CA PRO A 72 -13.53 -21.21 -4.49
C PRO A 72 -14.01 -20.34 -5.67
N LEU A 73 -14.22 -20.95 -6.84
CA LEU A 73 -14.67 -20.21 -8.02
C LEU A 73 -16.06 -19.63 -7.85
N LYS A 74 -16.97 -20.39 -7.24
CA LYS A 74 -18.33 -19.91 -6.98
C LYS A 74 -18.33 -18.76 -5.97
N LEU A 75 -17.57 -18.89 -4.90
CA LEU A 75 -17.43 -17.81 -3.91
C LEU A 75 -16.89 -16.53 -4.59
N TRP A 76 -15.86 -16.67 -5.43
CA TRP A 76 -15.33 -15.55 -6.18
C TRP A 76 -16.40 -14.89 -7.06
N GLN A 77 -17.13 -15.67 -7.84
CA GLN A 77 -18.20 -15.20 -8.69
C GLN A 77 -19.26 -14.42 -7.90
N ASP A 78 -19.69 -14.98 -6.77
CA ASP A 78 -20.71 -14.38 -5.91
C ASP A 78 -20.24 -13.07 -5.26
N MET A 79 -18.97 -12.98 -4.88
CA MET A 79 -18.39 -11.79 -4.27
C MET A 79 -18.07 -10.70 -5.29
N GLU A 80 -17.38 -11.05 -6.36
CA GLU A 80 -17.02 -10.09 -7.42
C GLU A 80 -18.27 -9.57 -8.15
N GLY A 81 -19.29 -10.43 -8.35
CA GLY A 81 -20.57 -10.04 -8.94
C GLY A 81 -21.33 -8.98 -8.16
N LYS A 82 -21.05 -8.79 -6.88
CA LYS A 82 -21.62 -7.73 -6.04
C LYS A 82 -20.84 -6.40 -6.12
N THR A 83 -19.70 -6.39 -6.77
CA THR A 83 -18.91 -5.15 -6.94
C THR A 83 -19.46 -4.30 -8.08
N ALA A 84 -19.07 -3.03 -8.12
CA ALA A 84 -19.52 -2.10 -9.16
C ALA A 84 -19.11 -2.53 -10.59
N LEU A 85 -18.01 -3.29 -10.73
CA LEU A 85 -17.54 -3.79 -12.04
C LEU A 85 -18.18 -5.12 -12.44
N GLY A 86 -18.73 -5.87 -11.49
CA GLY A 86 -19.35 -7.16 -11.71
C GLY A 86 -18.35 -8.28 -12.03
N TYR A 87 -18.87 -9.49 -12.23
CA TYR A 87 -18.10 -10.68 -12.57
C TYR A 87 -18.09 -10.89 -14.09
N VAL A 88 -16.91 -11.21 -14.62
CA VAL A 88 -16.75 -11.61 -16.01
C VAL A 88 -16.80 -13.15 -16.10
N SER A 89 -17.81 -13.67 -16.82
CA SER A 89 -18.01 -15.12 -16.94
C SER A 89 -16.79 -15.82 -17.56
N GLY A 90 -16.45 -16.98 -16.99
CA GLY A 90 -15.34 -17.83 -17.48
C GLY A 90 -13.95 -17.43 -16.96
N GLN A 91 -13.82 -16.34 -16.21
CA GLN A 91 -12.53 -16.00 -15.61
C GLN A 91 -12.12 -16.99 -14.51
N GLN A 92 -10.81 -17.22 -14.40
CA GLN A 92 -10.20 -18.15 -13.44
C GLN A 92 -9.24 -17.41 -12.49
N PHE A 93 -9.57 -16.17 -12.13
CA PHE A 93 -8.70 -15.31 -11.31
C PHE A 93 -8.20 -15.96 -10.02
N PRO A 94 -9.01 -16.69 -9.23
CA PRO A 94 -8.54 -17.37 -8.01
C PRO A 94 -7.35 -18.31 -8.23
N GLY A 95 -7.28 -18.98 -9.39
CA GLY A 95 -6.16 -19.85 -9.74
C GLY A 95 -4.87 -19.11 -10.06
N GLN A 96 -4.95 -17.80 -10.34
CA GLN A 96 -3.80 -16.92 -10.58
C GLN A 96 -3.43 -16.07 -9.37
N PHE A 97 -4.25 -16.12 -8.32
CA PHE A 97 -4.05 -15.31 -7.13
C PHE A 97 -3.04 -15.97 -6.17
N GLY A 98 -1.76 -15.87 -6.52
CA GLY A 98 -0.65 -16.54 -5.83
C GLY A 98 -0.56 -16.27 -4.32
N HIS A 99 -1.06 -15.13 -3.84
CA HIS A 99 -1.09 -14.79 -2.41
C HIS A 99 -1.86 -15.81 -1.57
N LEU A 100 -2.91 -16.44 -2.13
CA LEU A 100 -3.71 -17.42 -1.42
C LEU A 100 -2.93 -18.66 -0.99
N MET A 101 -1.82 -18.98 -1.66
CA MET A 101 -0.99 -20.17 -1.45
C MET A 101 0.49 -19.81 -1.23
N GLY A 102 0.84 -18.54 -1.21
CA GLY A 102 2.22 -18.02 -1.23
C GLY A 102 2.71 -17.38 0.07
N GLY A 103 2.18 -17.76 1.24
CA GLY A 103 2.60 -17.22 2.54
C GLY A 103 1.77 -16.04 3.05
N TYR A 104 0.68 -15.67 2.34
CA TYR A 104 -0.24 -14.59 2.73
C TYR A 104 -1.63 -15.10 3.11
N GLN A 105 -1.78 -16.41 3.34
CA GLN A 105 -3.04 -17.05 3.70
C GLN A 105 -3.65 -16.38 4.94
N ALA A 106 -4.91 -15.96 4.85
CA ALA A 106 -5.62 -15.18 5.86
C ALA A 106 -4.91 -13.87 6.24
N GLY A 107 -4.00 -13.37 5.40
CA GLY A 107 -3.14 -12.24 5.65
C GLY A 107 -3.18 -11.13 4.60
N TYR A 108 -3.94 -11.28 3.52
CA TYR A 108 -3.98 -10.31 2.44
C TYR A 108 -4.42 -8.89 2.89
N TYR A 109 -5.30 -8.81 3.88
CA TYR A 109 -5.74 -7.54 4.47
C TYR A 109 -4.58 -6.67 4.97
N SER A 110 -3.41 -7.28 5.23
CA SER A 110 -2.24 -6.58 5.73
C SER A 110 -1.68 -5.52 4.78
N TYR A 111 -1.98 -5.61 3.47
CA TYR A 111 -1.58 -4.58 2.51
C TYR A 111 -2.26 -3.24 2.78
N MET A 112 -3.59 -3.23 2.97
CA MET A 112 -4.31 -1.99 3.33
C MET A 112 -3.93 -1.51 4.74
N TRP A 113 -3.73 -2.46 5.68
CA TRP A 113 -3.27 -2.11 7.02
C TRP A 113 -1.89 -1.45 7.02
N SER A 114 -0.95 -1.99 6.23
CA SER A 114 0.39 -1.43 6.06
C SER A 114 0.37 -0.06 5.39
N GLU A 115 -0.57 0.17 4.49
CA GLU A 115 -0.75 1.46 3.83
C GLU A 115 -1.21 2.54 4.81
N VAL A 116 -2.16 2.24 5.70
CA VAL A 116 -2.56 3.16 6.78
C VAL A 116 -1.35 3.59 7.62
N ILE A 117 -0.55 2.62 8.05
CA ILE A 117 0.65 2.89 8.84
C ILE A 117 1.67 3.71 8.03
N ALA A 118 1.85 3.39 6.75
CA ALA A 118 2.78 4.11 5.88
C ALA A 118 2.39 5.58 5.69
N LEU A 119 1.10 5.85 5.49
CA LEU A 119 0.58 7.21 5.35
C LEU A 119 0.71 8.01 6.65
N ASP A 120 0.43 7.37 7.79
CA ASP A 120 0.60 7.99 9.10
C ASP A 120 2.06 8.37 9.36
N MET A 121 2.98 7.46 9.09
CA MET A 121 4.41 7.72 9.23
C MET A 121 4.92 8.80 8.26
N LEU A 122 4.37 8.86 7.03
CA LEU A 122 4.67 9.91 6.04
C LEU A 122 4.27 11.30 6.53
N SER A 123 3.21 11.42 7.33
CA SER A 123 2.78 12.70 7.88
C SER A 123 3.88 13.41 8.67
N SER A 124 4.79 12.64 9.31
CA SER A 124 5.94 13.18 10.05
C SER A 124 6.99 13.87 9.16
N PHE A 125 6.99 13.58 7.86
CA PHE A 125 7.87 14.25 6.89
C PHE A 125 7.24 15.54 6.31
N GLY A 126 5.92 15.70 6.44
CA GLY A 126 5.20 16.80 5.81
C GLY A 126 5.50 16.89 4.31
N ASP A 127 5.80 18.08 3.83
CA ASP A 127 6.15 18.30 2.42
C ASP A 127 7.64 18.05 2.10
N GLN A 128 8.46 17.76 3.10
CA GLN A 128 9.93 17.63 2.97
C GLN A 128 10.39 16.20 3.13
N LEU A 129 10.10 15.32 2.15
CA LEU A 129 10.49 13.91 2.20
C LEU A 129 12.01 13.67 2.30
N MET A 130 12.83 14.67 1.99
CA MET A 130 14.30 14.61 2.05
C MET A 130 14.86 15.27 3.33
N ASP A 131 14.03 15.55 4.34
CA ASP A 131 14.50 16.07 5.62
C ASP A 131 15.43 15.06 6.31
N LYS A 132 16.66 15.49 6.56
CA LYS A 132 17.71 14.61 7.11
C LYS A 132 17.45 14.21 8.56
N LYS A 133 16.77 15.06 9.36
CA LYS A 133 16.49 14.79 10.77
C LYS A 133 15.39 13.75 10.89
N VAL A 134 14.28 13.95 10.17
CA VAL A 134 13.18 12.99 10.14
C VAL A 134 13.63 11.68 9.52
N GLY A 135 14.39 11.71 8.42
CA GLY A 135 14.97 10.51 7.81
C GLY A 135 15.91 9.75 8.74
N ALA A 136 16.76 10.44 9.50
CA ALA A 136 17.62 9.80 10.51
C ALA A 136 16.82 9.21 11.67
N HIS A 137 15.76 9.90 12.10
CA HIS A 137 14.84 9.39 13.14
C HIS A 137 14.14 8.12 12.64
N TYR A 138 13.56 8.13 11.44
CA TYR A 138 12.96 6.95 10.82
C TYR A 138 13.94 5.79 10.71
N ARG A 139 15.14 6.04 10.21
CA ARG A 139 16.19 5.02 10.13
C ARG A 139 16.47 4.38 11.50
N ASN A 140 16.64 5.19 12.52
CA ASN A 140 17.07 4.71 13.84
C ASN A 140 15.94 4.02 14.64
N THR A 141 14.69 4.49 14.50
CA THR A 141 13.55 3.95 15.25
C THR A 141 12.86 2.78 14.55
N VAL A 142 12.96 2.70 13.22
CA VAL A 142 12.26 1.69 12.43
C VAL A 142 13.23 0.79 11.69
N LEU A 143 14.01 1.32 10.73
CA LEU A 143 14.79 0.48 9.82
C LEU A 143 15.92 -0.27 10.55
N ALA A 144 16.63 0.38 11.44
CA ALA A 144 17.74 -0.21 12.18
C ALA A 144 17.29 -1.23 13.24
N GLN A 145 16.01 -1.23 13.61
CA GLN A 145 15.49 -2.18 14.58
C GLN A 145 15.27 -3.58 13.99
N GLY A 146 15.02 -3.69 12.69
CA GLY A 146 14.77 -4.97 12.04
C GLY A 146 13.65 -5.76 12.74
N GLY A 147 13.96 -6.98 13.18
CA GLY A 147 13.06 -7.83 13.96
C GLY A 147 13.23 -7.76 15.49
N GLN A 148 13.98 -6.80 16.01
CA GLN A 148 14.28 -6.70 17.45
C GLN A 148 13.13 -6.14 18.28
N LYS A 149 12.21 -5.39 17.66
CA LYS A 149 11.02 -4.80 18.29
C LYS A 149 9.76 -5.19 17.53
N HIS A 150 8.64 -5.23 18.24
CA HIS A 150 7.34 -5.35 17.60
C HIS A 150 7.05 -4.15 16.69
N GLY A 151 6.40 -4.37 15.55
CA GLY A 151 6.09 -3.33 14.57
C GLY A 151 5.31 -2.15 15.16
N GLU A 152 4.31 -2.43 16.01
CA GLU A 152 3.54 -1.42 16.73
C GLU A 152 4.43 -0.49 17.57
N GLN A 153 5.39 -1.06 18.30
CA GLN A 153 6.31 -0.27 19.12
C GLN A 153 7.24 0.59 18.25
N MET A 154 7.71 0.07 17.11
CA MET A 154 8.54 0.84 16.18
C MET A 154 7.78 2.05 15.60
N VAL A 155 6.51 1.86 15.23
CA VAL A 155 5.65 2.95 14.73
C VAL A 155 5.41 3.99 15.82
N LYS A 156 5.10 3.55 17.02
CA LYS A 156 4.90 4.42 18.19
C LYS A 156 6.17 5.19 18.56
N ASP A 157 7.32 4.56 18.52
CA ASP A 157 8.62 5.21 18.77
C ASP A 157 8.93 6.27 17.71
N PHE A 158 8.50 6.06 16.48
CA PHE A 158 8.69 7.02 15.39
C PHE A 158 7.69 8.19 15.44
N LEU A 159 6.41 7.90 15.64
CA LEU A 159 5.34 8.92 15.64
C LEU A 159 5.25 9.70 16.98
N GLY A 160 5.70 9.10 18.07
CA GLY A 160 5.48 9.61 19.42
C GLY A 160 4.05 9.42 19.95
N SER A 161 3.19 8.74 19.17
CA SER A 161 1.78 8.46 19.48
C SER A 161 1.33 7.14 18.82
N ASP A 162 0.11 6.70 19.15
CA ASP A 162 -0.52 5.59 18.45
C ASP A 162 -0.98 6.01 17.04
N THR A 163 -0.97 5.06 16.10
CA THR A 163 -1.37 5.27 14.70
C THR A 163 -2.79 5.81 14.57
N GLU A 164 -2.99 6.87 13.80
CA GLU A 164 -4.30 7.43 13.50
C GLU A 164 -4.93 6.78 12.27
N ARG A 165 -5.96 5.95 12.48
CA ARG A 165 -6.66 5.23 11.39
C ARG A 165 -7.39 6.14 10.39
N LYS A 166 -7.65 7.41 10.75
CA LYS A 166 -8.40 8.35 9.92
C LYS A 166 -7.63 8.85 8.69
N ILE A 167 -6.32 8.68 8.65
CA ILE A 167 -5.47 9.21 7.58
C ILE A 167 -5.83 8.62 6.22
N ILE A 168 -6.18 7.33 6.15
CA ILE A 168 -6.57 6.70 4.88
C ILE A 168 -7.81 7.34 4.25
N PHE A 169 -8.74 7.82 5.07
CA PHE A 169 -9.97 8.45 4.57
C PHE A 169 -9.76 9.85 3.98
N ASN A 170 -8.66 10.50 4.32
CA ASN A 170 -8.28 11.79 3.75
C ASN A 170 -7.57 11.63 2.40
N GLU A 171 -7.16 10.42 2.05
CA GLU A 171 -6.45 10.07 0.84
C GLU A 171 -7.36 9.47 -0.26
N ILE A 172 -8.60 9.08 0.10
CA ILE A 172 -9.65 8.57 -0.81
C ILE A 172 -10.48 9.72 -1.34
#